data_f5722d8071f5b75869697e6999661e95
#
_entry.id   f5722d8071f5b75869697e6999661e95
#
_cell.length_a   1.000
_cell.length_b   1.000
_cell.length_c   1.000
_cell.angle_alpha   90.00
_cell.angle_beta   90.00
_cell.angle_gamma   90.00
#
_symmetry.space_group_name_H-M   'P 1'
#
loop_
_entity.id
_entity.type
_entity.pdbx_description
1 polymer ?
#
loop_
_entity_poly.entity_id
_entity_poly.type
_entity_poly.pdbx_seq_one_letter_code
_entity_poly.pdbx_strand_id
1 'polypeptide(L)'
;DLIPALDGPRIVVVNGVVNTELSTMTGPTGLHLSSLLDARREQPDRLAVHFDRVKSQISDAYMALNIAFGGDGAVVRVDAGATLEVPIHIVDVEVPDETRNASCTGVVIELGAGSSATVVETRIGVGADFGGSNIRTTITIADDASLEHVLLQNVPASHMHLSNIDVTQGANSKFLARSFNL
;
A
#
# COMPACT_ATOMS: atom_id res chain seq x y z
N ASP A 1 3.43 16.06 -14.80
CA ASP A 1 3.21 15.68 -13.41
C ASP A 1 3.30 14.16 -13.28
N LEU A 2 4.18 13.68 -12.38
CA LEU A 2 4.38 12.24 -12.17
C LEU A 2 3.30 11.62 -11.27
N ILE A 3 2.61 12.45 -10.50
CA ILE A 3 1.60 12.02 -9.52
C ILE A 3 0.25 12.58 -9.98
N PRO A 4 -0.79 11.75 -10.13
CA PRO A 4 -2.14 12.24 -10.38
C PRO A 4 -2.60 13.20 -9.27
N ALA A 5 -3.21 14.31 -9.65
CA ALA A 5 -3.88 15.19 -8.71
C ALA A 5 -5.23 14.53 -8.33
N LEU A 6 -5.25 13.88 -7.17
CA LEU A 6 -6.46 13.30 -6.61
C LEU A 6 -6.86 14.12 -5.37
N ASP A 7 -8.12 14.52 -5.34
CA ASP A 7 -8.72 15.09 -4.13
C ASP A 7 -9.01 13.94 -3.16
N GLY A 8 -8.50 14.02 -1.94
CA GLY A 8 -8.74 13.00 -0.94
C GLY A 8 -7.55 12.74 -0.01
N PRO A 9 -7.73 11.79 0.92
CA PRO A 9 -6.68 11.38 1.85
C PRO A 9 -5.53 10.71 1.11
N ARG A 10 -4.30 10.99 1.54
CA ARG A 10 -3.09 10.51 0.88
C ARG A 10 -2.03 10.11 1.88
N ILE A 11 -1.41 8.95 1.67
CA ILE A 11 -0.18 8.54 2.35
C ILE A 11 0.96 8.57 1.33
N VAL A 12 2.04 9.25 1.67
CA VAL A 12 3.27 9.29 0.86
C VAL A 12 4.35 8.50 1.58
N VAL A 13 4.92 7.53 0.89
CA VAL A 13 6.06 6.73 1.32
C VAL A 13 7.26 7.13 0.47
N VAL A 14 8.36 7.48 1.11
CA VAL A 14 9.61 7.82 0.42
C VAL A 14 10.68 6.83 0.85
N ASN A 15 11.24 6.10 -0.10
CA ASN A 15 12.26 5.07 0.16
C ASN A 15 11.86 4.11 1.29
N GLY A 16 10.60 3.65 1.29
CA GLY A 16 10.08 2.69 2.26
C GLY A 16 9.69 3.27 3.63
N VAL A 17 9.68 4.61 3.80
CA VAL A 17 9.30 5.28 5.06
C VAL A 17 8.18 6.28 4.81
N VAL A 18 7.15 6.27 5.66
CA VAL A 18 6.05 7.24 5.55
C VAL A 18 6.54 8.65 5.84
N ASN A 19 6.29 9.56 4.90
CA ASN A 19 6.55 10.98 5.05
C ASN A 19 5.26 11.71 5.44
N THR A 20 5.15 12.12 6.72
CA THR A 20 3.94 12.74 7.26
C THR A 20 3.70 14.15 6.74
N GLU A 21 4.75 14.88 6.36
CA GLU A 21 4.63 16.26 5.83
C GLU A 21 4.03 16.28 4.42
N LEU A 22 4.29 15.24 3.62
CA LEU A 22 3.75 15.07 2.27
C LEU A 22 2.40 14.33 2.26
N SER A 23 1.98 13.78 3.41
CA SER A 23 0.77 13.00 3.57
C SER A 23 -0.40 13.85 4.07
N THR A 24 -1.62 13.45 3.68
CA THR A 24 -2.89 13.97 4.22
C THR A 24 -3.63 12.78 4.81
N MET A 25 -3.37 12.50 6.09
CA MET A 25 -3.85 11.28 6.76
C MET A 25 -5.24 11.43 7.39
N THR A 26 -5.86 12.60 7.25
CA THR A 26 -7.25 12.84 7.66
C THR A 26 -8.19 12.57 6.49
N GLY A 27 -9.30 11.90 6.76
CA GLY A 27 -10.26 11.52 5.73
C GLY A 27 -11.69 11.48 6.25
N PRO A 28 -12.63 10.99 5.44
CA PRO A 28 -14.02 10.85 5.83
C PRO A 28 -14.19 9.87 7.00
N THR A 29 -15.32 9.98 7.68
CA THR A 29 -15.68 9.06 8.77
C THR A 29 -15.66 7.61 8.31
N GLY A 30 -15.07 6.74 9.12
CA GLY A 30 -14.90 5.33 8.80
C GLY A 30 -13.62 5.00 8.04
N LEU A 31 -12.80 6.00 7.69
CA LEU A 31 -11.46 5.80 7.17
C LEU A 31 -10.40 6.00 8.25
N HIS A 32 -9.48 5.06 8.35
CA HIS A 32 -8.30 5.14 9.23
C HIS A 32 -7.04 4.94 8.39
N LEU A 33 -6.14 5.90 8.47
CA LEU A 33 -4.83 5.88 7.82
C LEU A 33 -3.73 5.94 8.86
N SER A 34 -2.72 5.11 8.72
CA SER A 34 -1.53 5.15 9.58
C SER A 34 -0.30 4.66 8.83
N SER A 35 0.89 4.94 9.37
CA SER A 35 2.08 4.22 8.96
C SER A 35 2.00 2.76 9.45
N LEU A 36 2.67 1.86 8.76
CA LEU A 36 2.78 0.46 9.20
C LEU A 36 3.55 0.36 10.52
N LEU A 37 4.53 1.25 10.71
CA LEU A 37 5.32 1.32 11.94
C LEU A 37 4.46 1.72 13.15
N ASP A 38 3.60 2.73 13.01
CA ASP A 38 2.70 3.15 14.08
C ASP A 38 1.63 2.12 14.34
N ALA A 39 1.04 1.54 13.30
CA ALA A 39 0.08 0.45 13.45
C ALA A 39 0.66 -0.77 14.18
N ARG A 40 1.95 -1.10 13.97
CA ARG A 40 2.64 -2.16 14.73
C ARG A 40 2.81 -1.82 16.22
N ARG A 41 2.99 -0.55 16.55
CA ARG A 41 3.14 -0.09 17.94
C ARG A 41 1.80 -0.02 18.67
N GLU A 42 0.78 0.46 17.99
CA GLU A 42 -0.54 0.73 18.59
C GLU A 42 -1.47 -0.48 18.58
N GLN A 43 -1.38 -1.33 17.55
CA GLN A 43 -2.28 -2.47 17.33
C GLN A 43 -1.51 -3.74 16.92
N PRO A 44 -0.51 -4.20 17.72
CA PRO A 44 0.37 -5.30 17.35
C PRO A 44 -0.39 -6.61 17.06
N ASP A 45 -1.38 -6.95 17.89
CA ASP A 45 -2.14 -8.19 17.75
C ASP A 45 -2.94 -8.23 16.44
N ARG A 46 -3.49 -7.10 16.03
CA ARG A 46 -4.23 -6.99 14.78
C ARG A 46 -3.33 -7.24 13.57
N LEU A 47 -2.17 -6.63 13.56
CA LEU A 47 -1.21 -6.82 12.46
C LEU A 47 -0.54 -8.18 12.48
N ALA A 48 -0.39 -8.82 13.65
CA ALA A 48 0.17 -10.16 13.76
C ALA A 48 -0.58 -11.16 12.86
N VAL A 49 -1.91 -11.07 12.77
CA VAL A 49 -2.73 -11.93 11.90
C VAL A 49 -2.34 -11.80 10.43
N HIS A 50 -2.08 -10.57 9.95
CA HIS A 50 -1.60 -10.34 8.58
C HIS A 50 -0.21 -10.91 8.37
N PHE A 51 0.71 -10.67 9.29
CA PHE A 51 2.08 -11.14 9.17
C PHE A 51 2.19 -12.65 9.26
N ASP A 52 1.43 -13.32 10.11
CA ASP A 52 1.44 -14.76 10.25
C ASP A 52 0.86 -15.44 8.99
N ARG A 53 -0.19 -14.87 8.41
CA ARG A 53 -0.69 -15.33 7.12
C ARG A 53 0.35 -15.17 6.03
N VAL A 54 0.98 -14.02 5.93
CA VAL A 54 2.03 -13.75 4.93
C VAL A 54 3.22 -14.69 5.10
N LYS A 55 3.66 -14.94 6.33
CA LYS A 55 4.76 -15.90 6.60
C LYS A 55 4.42 -17.32 6.12
N SER A 56 3.17 -17.73 6.26
CA SER A 56 2.73 -19.07 5.80
C SER A 56 2.64 -19.17 4.27
N GLN A 57 2.66 -18.04 3.56
CA GLN A 57 2.50 -17.93 2.11
C GLN A 57 3.77 -17.48 1.38
N ILE A 58 4.92 -17.40 2.08
CA ILE A 58 6.19 -17.03 1.43
C ILE A 58 6.47 -18.01 0.30
N SER A 59 6.34 -17.56 -0.93
CA SER A 59 6.50 -18.36 -2.14
C SER A 59 7.84 -18.13 -2.84
N ASP A 60 8.50 -17.00 -2.53
CA ASP A 60 9.73 -16.62 -3.20
C ASP A 60 10.67 -15.77 -2.32
N ALA A 61 11.91 -15.62 -2.80
CA ALA A 61 12.96 -14.87 -2.09
C ALA A 61 12.66 -13.37 -1.96
N TYR A 62 11.97 -12.77 -2.92
CA TYR A 62 11.68 -11.33 -2.92
C TYR A 62 10.61 -10.98 -1.88
N MET A 63 9.62 -11.86 -1.72
CA MET A 63 8.64 -11.75 -0.64
C MET A 63 9.32 -11.87 0.74
N ALA A 64 10.24 -12.84 0.88
CA ALA A 64 11.03 -13.00 2.11
C ALA A 64 11.87 -11.77 2.42
N LEU A 65 12.50 -11.16 1.41
CA LEU A 65 13.26 -9.91 1.56
C LEU A 65 12.38 -8.75 2.01
N ASN A 66 11.18 -8.58 1.39
CA ASN A 66 10.26 -7.53 1.81
C ASN A 66 9.84 -7.67 3.28
N ILE A 67 9.56 -8.88 3.73
CA ILE A 67 9.18 -9.15 5.12
C ILE A 67 10.35 -8.86 6.07
N ALA A 68 11.58 -9.22 5.69
CA ALA A 68 12.77 -9.06 6.52
C ALA A 68 13.21 -7.60 6.65
N PHE A 69 13.11 -6.83 5.58
CA PHE A 69 13.65 -5.46 5.48
C PHE A 69 12.57 -4.37 5.42
N GLY A 70 11.30 -4.71 5.19
CA GLY A 70 10.19 -3.77 5.20
C GLY A 70 9.91 -3.24 6.60
N GLY A 71 10.50 -2.08 6.91
CA GLY A 71 10.36 -1.44 8.23
C GLY A 71 9.05 -0.68 8.38
N ASP A 72 8.57 -0.05 7.31
CA ASP A 72 7.41 0.84 7.32
C ASP A 72 6.58 0.71 6.02
N GLY A 73 5.60 1.57 5.85
CA GLY A 73 4.68 1.63 4.73
C GLY A 73 3.29 2.12 5.13
N ALA A 74 2.29 1.82 4.35
CA ALA A 74 0.93 2.35 4.51
C ALA A 74 -0.06 1.32 5.08
N VAL A 75 -0.92 1.78 5.97
CA VAL A 75 -2.08 1.02 6.43
C VAL A 75 -3.35 1.82 6.15
N VAL A 76 -4.25 1.21 5.39
CA VAL A 76 -5.58 1.72 5.06
C VAL A 76 -6.61 0.80 5.67
N ARG A 77 -7.49 1.33 6.51
CA ARG A 77 -8.59 0.58 7.08
C ARG A 77 -9.90 1.32 6.88
N VAL A 78 -10.90 0.61 6.41
CA VAL A 78 -12.26 1.12 6.21
C VAL A 78 -13.21 0.36 7.14
N ASP A 79 -13.95 1.09 7.96
CA ASP A 79 -14.88 0.52 8.93
C ASP A 79 -16.05 -0.19 8.22
N ALA A 80 -16.67 -1.16 8.91
CA ALA A 80 -17.82 -1.87 8.38
C ALA A 80 -18.97 -0.91 8.03
N GLY A 81 -19.58 -1.11 6.86
CA GLY A 81 -20.68 -0.30 6.34
C GLY A 81 -20.29 1.08 5.83
N ALA A 82 -19.03 1.49 5.96
CA ALA A 82 -18.59 2.78 5.43
C ALA A 82 -18.48 2.77 3.90
N THR A 83 -19.00 3.81 3.25
CA THR A 83 -18.85 4.02 1.81
C THR A 83 -18.01 5.28 1.58
N LEU A 84 -16.85 5.12 0.98
CA LEU A 84 -15.93 6.22 0.70
C LEU A 84 -16.10 6.65 -0.76
N GLU A 85 -16.57 7.87 -0.97
CA GLU A 85 -16.82 8.42 -2.32
C GLU A 85 -15.55 8.97 -2.95
N VAL A 86 -14.56 9.38 -2.13
CA VAL A 86 -13.28 9.90 -2.61
C VAL A 86 -12.22 8.80 -2.57
N PRO A 87 -11.35 8.72 -3.58
CA PRO A 87 -10.29 7.72 -3.60
C PRO A 87 -9.25 8.00 -2.52
N ILE A 88 -8.70 6.91 -1.97
CA ILE A 88 -7.55 6.96 -1.06
C ILE A 88 -6.30 6.82 -1.92
N HIS A 89 -5.34 7.72 -1.76
CA HIS A 89 -4.12 7.72 -2.56
C HIS A 89 -2.91 7.27 -1.74
N ILE A 90 -2.28 6.18 -2.13
CA ILE A 90 -0.98 5.73 -1.62
C ILE A 90 0.05 6.08 -2.68
N VAL A 91 1.05 6.87 -2.33
CA VAL A 91 2.13 7.26 -3.24
C VAL A 91 3.44 6.71 -2.71
N ASP A 92 4.07 5.81 -3.45
CA ASP A 92 5.39 5.29 -3.15
C ASP A 92 6.41 5.94 -4.08
N VAL A 93 7.40 6.60 -3.50
CA VAL A 93 8.42 7.37 -4.22
C VAL A 93 9.80 6.77 -3.91
N GLU A 94 10.45 6.25 -4.93
CA GLU A 94 11.84 5.81 -4.86
C GLU A 94 12.77 6.91 -5.34
N VAL A 95 13.64 7.37 -4.46
CA VAL A 95 14.67 8.37 -4.73
C VAL A 95 16.02 7.74 -4.38
N PRO A 96 16.67 7.04 -5.31
CA PRO A 96 17.98 6.44 -5.04
C PRO A 96 19.06 7.49 -4.82
N ASP A 97 20.01 7.18 -3.96
CA ASP A 97 21.21 7.96 -3.74
C ASP A 97 22.45 7.03 -3.67
N GLU A 98 23.64 7.57 -3.46
CA GLU A 98 24.88 6.81 -3.38
C GLU A 98 24.90 5.74 -2.27
N THR A 99 24.04 5.89 -1.26
CA THR A 99 23.96 5.02 -0.07
C THR A 99 22.73 4.13 -0.02
N ARG A 100 21.71 4.46 -0.82
CA ARG A 100 20.41 3.81 -0.80
C ARG A 100 19.84 3.67 -2.20
N ASN A 101 19.91 2.49 -2.76
CA ASN A 101 19.41 2.15 -4.09
C ASN A 101 18.32 1.08 -4.09
N ALA A 102 17.83 0.69 -2.92
CA ALA A 102 16.68 -0.21 -2.83
C ALA A 102 15.85 0.05 -1.58
N SER A 103 14.53 -0.06 -1.69
CA SER A 103 13.59 0.03 -0.59
C SER A 103 12.67 -1.19 -0.50
N CYS A 104 12.14 -1.44 0.68
CA CYS A 104 11.11 -2.45 0.94
C CYS A 104 9.93 -1.78 1.65
N THR A 105 8.77 -1.75 0.98
CA THR A 105 7.55 -1.12 1.51
C THR A 105 6.47 -2.16 1.76
N GLY A 106 5.79 -2.08 2.90
CA GLY A 106 4.59 -2.85 3.19
C GLY A 106 3.33 -2.00 3.04
N VAL A 107 2.31 -2.51 2.35
CA VAL A 107 0.99 -1.88 2.27
C VAL A 107 -0.04 -2.87 2.82
N VAL A 108 -0.90 -2.41 3.72
CA VAL A 108 -2.01 -3.19 4.26
C VAL A 108 -3.31 -2.44 4.00
N ILE A 109 -4.26 -3.11 3.34
CA ILE A 109 -5.58 -2.57 3.04
C ILE A 109 -6.63 -3.51 3.64
N GLU A 110 -7.46 -2.98 4.54
CA GLU A 110 -8.54 -3.72 5.19
C GLU A 110 -9.88 -3.06 4.95
N LEU A 111 -10.82 -3.78 4.38
CA LEU A 111 -12.20 -3.36 4.24
C LEU A 111 -13.10 -4.15 5.18
N GLY A 112 -13.80 -3.45 6.07
CA GLY A 112 -14.83 -4.02 6.94
C GLY A 112 -16.06 -4.49 6.17
N ALA A 113 -16.87 -5.36 6.77
CA ALA A 113 -18.04 -5.94 6.11
C ALA A 113 -19.00 -4.86 5.56
N GLY A 114 -19.48 -5.05 4.33
CA GLY A 114 -20.40 -4.14 3.65
C GLY A 114 -19.83 -2.77 3.32
N SER A 115 -18.53 -2.56 3.44
CA SER A 115 -17.88 -1.28 3.10
C SER A 115 -17.55 -1.17 1.61
N SER A 116 -17.32 0.06 1.14
CA SER A 116 -16.92 0.32 -0.25
C SER A 116 -15.86 1.41 -0.32
N ALA A 117 -14.80 1.18 -1.09
CA ALA A 117 -13.71 2.15 -1.28
C ALA A 117 -13.00 1.97 -2.62
N THR A 118 -12.35 3.06 -3.07
CA THR A 118 -11.35 3.03 -4.13
C THR A 118 -9.99 3.38 -3.55
N VAL A 119 -8.99 2.55 -3.82
CA VAL A 119 -7.59 2.81 -3.45
C VAL A 119 -6.77 2.94 -4.73
N VAL A 120 -6.02 4.04 -4.85
CA VAL A 120 -5.07 4.26 -5.93
C VAL A 120 -3.66 4.17 -5.35
N GLU A 121 -2.87 3.22 -5.82
CA GLU A 121 -1.43 3.16 -5.56
C GLU A 121 -0.68 3.76 -6.74
N THR A 122 0.13 4.78 -6.50
CA THR A 122 1.01 5.37 -7.50
C THR A 122 2.46 5.09 -7.11
N ARG A 123 3.23 4.49 -8.00
CA ARG A 123 4.63 4.11 -7.80
C ARG A 123 5.51 4.90 -8.75
N ILE A 124 6.52 5.58 -8.20
CA ILE A 124 7.33 6.54 -8.92
C ILE A 124 8.79 6.31 -8.58
N GLY A 125 9.63 6.24 -9.60
CA GLY A 125 11.07 6.38 -9.45
C GLY A 125 11.50 7.79 -9.86
N VAL A 126 12.33 8.44 -9.06
CA VAL A 126 12.85 9.78 -9.34
C VAL A 126 14.37 9.74 -9.45
N GLY A 127 14.91 10.39 -10.49
CA GLY A 127 16.36 10.43 -10.74
C GLY A 127 16.79 9.46 -11.83
N ALA A 128 18.08 9.54 -12.19
CA ALA A 128 18.68 8.74 -13.25
C ALA A 128 19.53 7.58 -12.73
N ASP A 129 19.80 7.56 -11.42
CA ASP A 129 20.61 6.54 -10.79
C ASP A 129 19.87 5.21 -10.74
N PHE A 130 20.62 4.12 -10.66
CA PHE A 130 20.02 2.80 -10.49
C PHE A 130 19.31 2.72 -9.15
N GLY A 131 18.03 2.36 -9.17
CA GLY A 131 17.22 2.18 -7.99
C GLY A 131 16.40 0.89 -8.03
N GLY A 132 15.82 0.54 -6.89
CA GLY A 132 14.95 -0.63 -6.79
C GLY A 132 13.94 -0.49 -5.68
N SER A 133 12.72 -0.95 -5.93
CA SER A 133 11.70 -1.07 -4.90
C SER A 133 11.10 -2.46 -4.87
N ASN A 134 10.87 -2.96 -3.68
CA ASN A 134 10.15 -4.20 -3.41
C ASN A 134 8.93 -3.87 -2.55
N ILE A 135 7.75 -3.87 -3.16
CA ILE A 135 6.52 -3.47 -2.50
C ILE A 135 5.60 -4.67 -2.34
N ARG A 136 5.11 -4.88 -1.14
CA ARG A 136 4.13 -5.91 -0.84
C ARG A 136 2.82 -5.27 -0.38
N THR A 137 1.76 -5.48 -1.13
CA THR A 137 0.40 -5.04 -0.80
C THR A 137 -0.43 -6.24 -0.33
N THR A 138 -0.93 -6.20 0.88
CA THR A 138 -1.81 -7.22 1.46
C THR A 138 -3.20 -6.63 1.63
N ILE A 139 -4.19 -7.24 0.96
CA ILE A 139 -5.56 -6.76 0.92
C ILE A 139 -6.49 -7.78 1.60
N THR A 140 -7.31 -7.31 2.52
CA THR A 140 -8.38 -8.10 3.12
C THR A 140 -9.72 -7.41 2.89
N ILE A 141 -10.63 -8.09 2.22
CA ILE A 141 -11.97 -7.59 1.90
C ILE A 141 -12.97 -8.48 2.63
N ALA A 142 -13.65 -7.94 3.63
CA ALA A 142 -14.64 -8.70 4.41
C ALA A 142 -15.92 -8.97 3.59
N ASP A 143 -16.87 -9.70 4.20
CA ASP A 143 -18.12 -10.09 3.54
C ASP A 143 -18.90 -8.87 3.03
N ASP A 144 -19.50 -8.99 1.84
CA ASP A 144 -20.30 -7.96 1.16
C ASP A 144 -19.56 -6.64 0.88
N ALA A 145 -18.25 -6.55 1.12
CA ALA A 145 -17.47 -5.34 0.86
C ALA A 145 -16.98 -5.25 -0.60
N SER A 146 -16.68 -4.04 -1.08
CA SER A 146 -16.26 -3.77 -2.45
C SER A 146 -15.03 -2.89 -2.49
N LEU A 147 -13.96 -3.35 -3.13
CA LEU A 147 -12.73 -2.60 -3.36
C LEU A 147 -12.45 -2.45 -4.86
N GLU A 148 -12.28 -1.22 -5.32
CA GLU A 148 -11.57 -0.93 -6.55
C GLU A 148 -10.13 -0.54 -6.22
N HIS A 149 -9.17 -1.29 -6.78
CA HIS A 149 -7.74 -1.08 -6.59
C HIS A 149 -7.11 -0.70 -7.92
N VAL A 150 -6.52 0.50 -7.99
CA VAL A 150 -5.87 1.02 -9.19
C VAL A 150 -4.37 1.17 -8.91
N LEU A 151 -3.54 0.49 -9.68
CA LEU A 151 -2.09 0.60 -9.61
C LEU A 151 -1.58 1.41 -10.80
N LEU A 152 -0.93 2.53 -10.54
CA LEU A 152 -0.24 3.36 -11.53
C LEU A 152 1.26 3.23 -11.30
N GLN A 153 1.98 2.76 -12.31
CA GLN A 153 3.43 2.58 -12.23
C GLN A 153 4.12 3.48 -13.26
N ASN A 154 4.90 4.43 -12.75
CA ASN A 154 5.73 5.32 -13.56
C ASN A 154 7.16 5.28 -13.03
N VAL A 155 7.85 4.20 -13.36
CA VAL A 155 9.20 3.88 -12.86
C VAL A 155 10.17 3.94 -14.02
N PRO A 156 11.28 4.72 -13.94
CA PRO A 156 12.28 4.80 -14.98
C PRO A 156 12.90 3.44 -15.31
N ALA A 157 13.36 3.26 -16.54
CA ALA A 157 14.01 2.03 -16.98
C ALA A 157 15.30 1.66 -16.20
N SER A 158 15.90 2.64 -15.51
CA SER A 158 17.03 2.43 -14.60
C SER A 158 16.64 1.83 -13.24
N HIS A 159 15.34 1.77 -12.92
CA HIS A 159 14.86 1.23 -11.65
C HIS A 159 14.30 -0.18 -11.82
N MET A 160 14.68 -1.05 -10.90
CA MET A 160 14.04 -2.37 -10.74
C MET A 160 12.84 -2.25 -9.81
N HIS A 161 11.67 -2.66 -10.26
CA HIS A 161 10.47 -2.66 -9.44
C HIS A 161 9.89 -4.06 -9.29
N LEU A 162 9.75 -4.50 -8.03
CA LEU A 162 9.12 -5.76 -7.66
C LEU A 162 7.82 -5.45 -6.91
N SER A 163 6.75 -6.12 -7.30
CA SER A 163 5.44 -5.94 -6.69
C SER A 163 4.77 -7.28 -6.45
N ASN A 164 4.29 -7.45 -5.22
CA ASN A 164 3.45 -8.58 -4.84
C ASN A 164 2.14 -8.05 -4.26
N ILE A 165 1.00 -8.54 -4.75
CA ILE A 165 -0.33 -8.20 -4.25
C ILE A 165 -1.03 -9.48 -3.83
N ASP A 166 -1.32 -9.60 -2.55
CA ASP A 166 -2.05 -10.72 -1.94
C ASP A 166 -3.45 -10.26 -1.53
N VAL A 167 -4.48 -10.96 -2.00
CA VAL A 167 -5.88 -10.59 -1.76
C VAL A 167 -6.63 -11.73 -1.09
N THR A 168 -7.30 -11.42 0.01
CA THR A 168 -8.26 -12.32 0.67
C THR A 168 -9.66 -11.71 0.60
N GLN A 169 -10.60 -12.50 0.11
CA GLN A 169 -11.98 -12.07 -0.09
C GLN A 169 -12.94 -12.88 0.80
N GLY A 170 -13.84 -12.17 1.48
CA GLY A 170 -14.98 -12.74 2.19
C GLY A 170 -16.14 -13.08 1.25
N ALA A 171 -17.22 -13.58 1.81
CA ALA A 171 -18.41 -13.96 1.05
C ALA A 171 -19.04 -12.75 0.35
N ASN A 172 -19.49 -12.92 -0.91
CA ASN A 172 -20.12 -11.88 -1.74
C ASN A 172 -19.29 -10.60 -1.94
N SER A 173 -18.02 -10.58 -1.53
CA SER A 173 -17.16 -9.42 -1.71
C SER A 173 -16.81 -9.21 -3.19
N LYS A 174 -16.44 -7.96 -3.54
CA LYS A 174 -16.05 -7.59 -4.89
C LYS A 174 -14.66 -6.99 -4.89
N PHE A 175 -13.81 -7.47 -5.78
CA PHE A 175 -12.49 -6.91 -6.02
C PHE A 175 -12.29 -6.61 -7.49
N LEU A 176 -12.04 -5.34 -7.80
CA LEU A 176 -11.70 -4.90 -9.15
C LEU A 176 -10.28 -4.32 -9.13
N ALA A 177 -9.37 -4.97 -9.83
CA ALA A 177 -7.99 -4.50 -9.98
C ALA A 177 -7.74 -3.94 -11.38
N ARG A 178 -7.08 -2.78 -11.45
CA ARG A 178 -6.58 -2.18 -12.68
C ARG A 178 -5.11 -1.81 -12.49
N SER A 179 -4.27 -2.15 -13.46
CA SER A 179 -2.85 -1.80 -13.44
C SER A 179 -2.47 -1.11 -14.74
N PHE A 180 -1.74 -0.01 -14.60
CA PHE A 180 -1.25 0.80 -15.72
C PHE A 180 0.25 1.01 -15.54
N ASN A 181 1.01 0.66 -16.56
CA ASN A 181 2.44 0.95 -16.68
C ASN A 181 2.59 2.08 -17.69
N LEU A 182 3.22 3.17 -17.26
CA LEU A 182 3.35 4.43 -18.00
C LEU A 182 4.78 4.63 -18.49
#